data_6db5afaab54452665a2814fa463b7cf2
#
_entry.id   6db5afaab54452665a2814fa463b7cf2
#
_cell.length_a   1.000
_cell.length_b   1.000
_cell.length_c   1.000
_cell.angle_alpha   90.00
_cell.angle_beta   90.00
_cell.angle_gamma   90.00
#
_symmetry.space_group_name_H-M   'P 1'
#
loop_
_entity.id
_entity.type
_entity.pdbx_description
1 polymer ?
#
loop_
_entity_poly.entity_id
_entity_poly.type
_entity_poly.pdbx_seq_one_letter_code
_entity_poly.pdbx_strand_id
1 'polypeptide(L)'
;MAIERSLEAALQKGVRSLEIRVDGLKLHGVSHIDTAQLYDLVEHADDRRFFYVLELLRRGVSAAHLQKMTGIDSFFLDHFIYLIEIEQQAESASLETVSTESLHTFKSAGFQDVWLAKAMNTTAEAIKEKRTELGIIPSFHQVDTCAGEFLAETPYFYSTWGTKGDSSDASAPSVLIVGSGPIRIGQGIEFDYCSVNAAHALKKLGYETIMVNNNPETVSTDYETADKLYFEPLTAEDVIHVAEREDVKGVLLQLGGQTGVKLTEALEASGVPLFGASFDVIDQLEDRSRFYELLQSLNIPHIPGTTGMDEEDAIRKAEQIGYPVLLRPSYVIGGEG
;
A
#
# COMPACT_ATOMS: atom_id res chain seq x y z
N MET A 1 6.29 -8.08 4.41
CA MET A 1 7.00 -8.97 3.47
C MET A 1 6.69 -8.53 2.05
N ALA A 2 7.61 -8.74 1.10
CA ALA A 2 7.37 -8.48 -0.32
C ALA A 2 7.89 -9.67 -1.12
N ILE A 3 7.09 -10.20 -2.03
CA ILE A 3 7.43 -11.34 -2.89
C ILE A 3 7.30 -10.89 -4.34
N GLU A 4 8.35 -11.08 -5.11
CA GLU A 4 8.45 -10.74 -6.52
C GLU A 4 9.52 -11.55 -7.24
N ARG A 5 9.55 -11.47 -8.57
CA ARG A 5 10.51 -12.17 -9.41
C ARG A 5 11.78 -11.36 -9.71
N SER A 6 11.75 -10.05 -9.50
CA SER A 6 12.92 -9.18 -9.63
C SER A 6 13.19 -8.43 -8.33
N LEU A 7 14.45 -8.04 -8.11
CA LEU A 7 14.82 -7.24 -6.94
C LEU A 7 14.16 -5.87 -6.99
N GLU A 8 14.07 -5.25 -8.16
CA GLU A 8 13.45 -3.95 -8.38
C GLU A 8 12.00 -3.93 -7.93
N ALA A 9 11.21 -4.87 -8.43
CA ALA A 9 9.80 -4.97 -8.08
C ALA A 9 9.60 -5.35 -6.60
N ALA A 10 10.45 -6.23 -6.07
CA ALA A 10 10.42 -6.60 -4.64
C ALA A 10 10.74 -5.39 -3.73
N LEU A 11 11.70 -4.55 -4.10
CA LEU A 11 12.01 -3.31 -3.38
C LEU A 11 10.85 -2.33 -3.41
N GLN A 12 10.22 -2.13 -4.57
CA GLN A 12 9.04 -1.29 -4.71
C GLN A 12 7.87 -1.79 -3.86
N LYS A 13 7.56 -3.09 -3.91
CA LYS A 13 6.55 -3.71 -3.04
C LYS A 13 6.91 -3.57 -1.55
N GLY A 14 8.19 -3.78 -1.20
CA GLY A 14 8.68 -3.62 0.16
C GLY A 14 8.45 -2.22 0.70
N VAL A 15 8.78 -1.20 -0.07
CA VAL A 15 8.57 0.20 0.32
C VAL A 15 7.08 0.51 0.47
N ARG A 16 6.21 0.06 -0.45
CA ARG A 16 4.76 0.22 -0.32
C ARG A 16 4.19 -0.46 0.92
N SER A 17 4.75 -1.63 1.27
CA SER A 17 4.34 -2.38 2.47
C SER A 17 4.69 -1.71 3.80
N LEU A 18 5.59 -0.72 3.80
CA LEU A 18 5.91 0.07 5.00
C LEU A 18 4.83 1.11 5.34
N GLU A 19 3.99 1.48 4.36
CA GLU A 19 2.92 2.48 4.50
C GLU A 19 3.40 3.84 5.04
N ILE A 20 4.63 4.22 4.71
CA ILE A 20 5.28 5.48 5.13
C ILE A 20 4.91 6.68 4.24
N ARG A 21 3.81 6.58 3.49
CA ARG A 21 3.30 7.62 2.58
C ARG A 21 4.29 8.05 1.50
N VAL A 22 5.04 7.09 0.96
CA VAL A 22 5.99 7.30 -0.13
C VAL A 22 5.42 6.71 -1.40
N ASP A 23 5.35 7.52 -2.44
CA ASP A 23 5.01 7.04 -3.79
C ASP A 23 6.33 6.73 -4.53
N GLY A 24 6.60 5.44 -4.76
CA GLY A 24 7.86 5.00 -5.34
C GLY A 24 9.02 5.05 -4.34
N LEU A 25 10.19 5.49 -4.78
CA LEU A 25 11.43 5.43 -4.00
C LEU A 25 11.98 6.82 -3.60
N LYS A 26 11.12 7.85 -3.55
CA LYS A 26 11.48 9.22 -3.11
C LYS A 26 10.83 9.53 -1.77
N LEU A 27 11.61 9.50 -0.70
CA LEU A 27 11.13 9.90 0.63
C LEU A 27 11.02 11.43 0.71
N HIS A 28 9.90 11.92 1.23
CA HIS A 28 9.63 13.35 1.35
C HIS A 28 10.73 14.08 2.15
N GLY A 29 11.15 15.24 1.67
CA GLY A 29 12.15 16.07 2.31
C GLY A 29 13.62 15.69 2.01
N VAL A 30 13.92 14.46 1.57
CA VAL A 30 15.29 14.00 1.32
C VAL A 30 15.95 14.78 0.20
N SER A 31 15.24 15.16 -0.84
CA SER A 31 15.75 15.96 -1.96
C SER A 31 16.24 17.37 -1.55
N HIS A 32 15.78 17.88 -0.40
CA HIS A 32 16.17 19.19 0.11
C HIS A 32 17.41 19.15 1.03
N ILE A 33 17.84 17.95 1.44
CA ILE A 33 19.04 17.76 2.26
C ILE A 33 20.28 18.04 1.37
N ASP A 34 21.24 18.80 1.88
CA ASP A 34 22.47 19.03 1.14
C ASP A 34 23.33 17.75 1.03
N THR A 35 24.20 17.70 0.00
CA THR A 35 24.97 16.49 -0.30
C THR A 35 25.96 16.12 0.81
N ALA A 36 26.53 17.10 1.52
CA ALA A 36 27.48 16.84 2.59
C ALA A 36 26.75 16.18 3.79
N GLN A 37 25.58 16.69 4.11
CA GLN A 37 24.73 16.10 5.16
C GLN A 37 24.23 14.69 4.77
N LEU A 38 23.90 14.45 3.49
CA LEU A 38 23.55 13.11 3.02
C LEU A 38 24.69 12.10 3.19
N TYR A 39 25.93 12.51 3.00
CA TYR A 39 27.08 11.64 3.27
C TYR A 39 27.15 11.22 4.73
N ASP A 40 26.97 12.14 5.67
CA ASP A 40 26.96 11.83 7.11
C ASP A 40 25.81 10.87 7.46
N LEU A 41 24.61 11.08 6.91
CA LEU A 41 23.42 10.23 7.13
C LEU A 41 23.59 8.82 6.53
N VAL A 42 24.32 8.69 5.44
CA VAL A 42 24.57 7.40 4.80
C VAL A 42 25.66 6.62 5.55
N GLU A 43 26.62 7.29 6.15
CA GLU A 43 27.67 6.67 6.97
C GLU A 43 27.09 6.10 8.28
N HIS A 44 26.13 6.80 8.89
CA HIS A 44 25.43 6.40 10.10
C HIS A 44 24.07 5.80 9.77
N ALA A 45 24.01 4.45 9.67
CA ALA A 45 22.82 3.75 9.21
C ALA A 45 21.61 3.94 10.15
N ASP A 46 20.54 4.50 9.60
CA ASP A 46 19.21 4.54 10.21
C ASP A 46 18.17 3.85 9.28
N ASP A 47 16.90 3.89 9.66
CA ASP A 47 15.78 3.32 8.90
C ASP A 47 15.53 4.00 7.55
N ARG A 48 16.10 5.21 7.31
CA ARG A 48 15.96 6.00 6.08
C ARG A 48 17.16 5.90 5.16
N ARG A 49 18.24 5.24 5.59
CA ARG A 49 19.50 5.13 4.85
C ARG A 49 19.31 4.69 3.39
N PHE A 50 18.38 3.78 3.13
CA PHE A 50 18.02 3.33 1.78
C PHE A 50 17.67 4.50 0.86
N PHE A 51 16.83 5.42 1.31
CA PHE A 51 16.41 6.58 0.54
C PHE A 51 17.53 7.61 0.35
N TYR A 52 18.43 7.74 1.33
CA TYR A 52 19.61 8.61 1.22
C TYR A 52 20.59 8.08 0.17
N VAL A 53 20.81 6.77 0.13
CA VAL A 53 21.65 6.12 -0.89
C VAL A 53 21.07 6.35 -2.29
N LEU A 54 19.77 6.16 -2.48
CA LEU A 54 19.09 6.42 -3.75
C LEU A 54 19.22 7.89 -4.18
N GLU A 55 19.09 8.82 -3.24
CA GLU A 55 19.22 10.25 -3.55
C GLU A 55 20.65 10.62 -3.96
N LEU A 56 21.68 10.07 -3.29
CA LEU A 56 23.07 10.29 -3.69
C LEU A 56 23.36 9.71 -5.08
N LEU A 57 22.79 8.54 -5.42
CA LEU A 57 22.89 7.98 -6.78
C LEU A 57 22.22 8.89 -7.82
N ARG A 58 21.02 9.45 -7.54
CA ARG A 58 20.36 10.43 -8.42
C ARG A 58 21.19 11.69 -8.64
N ARG A 59 21.99 12.09 -7.65
CA ARG A 59 22.95 13.22 -7.77
C ARG A 59 24.26 12.84 -8.47
N GLY A 60 24.40 11.61 -8.96
CA GLY A 60 25.56 11.14 -9.72
C GLY A 60 26.74 10.66 -8.86
N VAL A 61 26.54 10.41 -7.58
CA VAL A 61 27.57 9.75 -6.75
C VAL A 61 27.76 8.31 -7.23
N SER A 62 29.01 7.91 -7.46
CA SER A 62 29.30 6.59 -8.03
C SER A 62 29.00 5.44 -7.05
N ALA A 63 28.53 4.29 -7.57
CA ALA A 63 28.34 3.08 -6.79
C ALA A 63 29.60 2.66 -6.02
N ALA A 64 30.77 2.76 -6.63
CA ALA A 64 32.04 2.41 -5.99
C ALA A 64 32.34 3.29 -4.76
N HIS A 65 31.96 4.57 -4.78
CA HIS A 65 32.12 5.46 -3.64
C HIS A 65 31.13 5.08 -2.51
N LEU A 66 29.86 4.84 -2.85
CA LEU A 66 28.84 4.41 -1.89
C LEU A 66 29.15 3.05 -1.29
N GLN A 67 29.62 2.08 -2.08
CA GLN A 67 30.07 0.78 -1.57
C GLN A 67 31.15 0.93 -0.52
N LYS A 68 32.16 1.77 -0.78
CA LYS A 68 33.25 2.02 0.17
C LYS A 68 32.77 2.65 1.47
N MET A 69 31.79 3.55 1.40
CA MET A 69 31.23 4.23 2.57
C MET A 69 30.29 3.36 3.38
N THR A 70 29.44 2.62 2.71
CA THR A 70 28.29 1.95 3.33
C THR A 70 28.51 0.47 3.58
N GLY A 71 29.43 -0.16 2.84
CA GLY A 71 29.58 -1.61 2.79
C GLY A 71 28.46 -2.33 2.01
N ILE A 72 27.53 -1.60 1.36
CA ILE A 72 26.50 -2.18 0.50
C ILE A 72 27.17 -2.79 -0.72
N ASP A 73 26.85 -4.06 -1.02
CA ASP A 73 27.42 -4.77 -2.16
C ASP A 73 27.05 -4.08 -3.49
N SER A 74 27.97 -4.09 -4.46
CA SER A 74 27.77 -3.49 -5.78
C SER A 74 26.54 -4.06 -6.50
N PHE A 75 26.22 -5.34 -6.29
CA PHE A 75 25.01 -5.96 -6.82
C PHE A 75 23.76 -5.13 -6.51
N PHE A 76 23.56 -4.75 -5.26
CA PHE A 76 22.38 -3.93 -4.88
C PHE A 76 22.47 -2.52 -5.45
N LEU A 77 23.65 -1.90 -5.44
CA LEU A 77 23.83 -0.54 -5.96
C LEU A 77 23.57 -0.47 -7.47
N ASP A 78 23.96 -1.50 -8.25
CA ASP A 78 23.68 -1.59 -9.68
C ASP A 78 22.17 -1.69 -9.95
N HIS A 79 21.43 -2.46 -9.16
CA HIS A 79 19.96 -2.52 -9.23
C HIS A 79 19.29 -1.21 -8.83
N PHE A 80 19.86 -0.48 -7.87
CA PHE A 80 19.35 0.86 -7.50
C PHE A 80 19.57 1.86 -8.64
N ILE A 81 20.71 1.82 -9.31
CA ILE A 81 20.99 2.65 -10.50
C ILE A 81 19.99 2.33 -11.60
N TYR A 82 19.77 1.06 -11.88
CA TYR A 82 18.80 0.63 -12.89
C TYR A 82 17.37 1.12 -12.57
N LEU A 83 16.93 1.05 -11.32
CA LEU A 83 15.64 1.64 -10.89
C LEU A 83 15.58 3.15 -11.15
N ILE A 84 16.66 3.89 -10.87
CA ILE A 84 16.74 5.34 -11.12
C ILE A 84 16.69 5.65 -12.62
N GLU A 85 17.33 4.83 -13.46
CA GLU A 85 17.29 4.98 -14.92
C GLU A 85 15.86 4.77 -15.46
N ILE A 86 15.14 3.75 -14.96
CA ILE A 86 13.73 3.52 -15.31
C ILE A 86 12.85 4.68 -14.83
N GLU A 87 13.07 5.20 -13.61
CA GLU A 87 12.39 6.38 -13.08
C GLU A 87 12.54 7.59 -14.00
N GLN A 88 13.77 7.88 -14.43
CA GLN A 88 14.05 8.99 -15.35
C GLN A 88 13.42 8.79 -16.74
N GLN A 89 13.41 7.56 -17.24
CA GLN A 89 12.73 7.25 -18.51
C GLN A 89 11.22 7.50 -18.39
N ALA A 90 10.59 7.09 -17.30
CA ALA A 90 9.16 7.31 -17.06
C ALA A 90 8.84 8.81 -16.90
N GLU A 91 9.68 9.57 -16.19
CA GLU A 91 9.52 11.03 -16.03
C GLU A 91 9.72 11.82 -17.36
N SER A 92 10.42 11.22 -18.31
CA SER A 92 10.65 11.82 -19.65
C SER A 92 9.59 11.38 -20.67
N ALA A 93 8.75 10.43 -20.35
CA ALA A 93 7.71 9.90 -21.22
C ALA A 93 6.37 10.66 -21.06
N SER A 94 5.49 10.54 -22.06
CA SER A 94 4.10 10.94 -21.94
C SER A 94 3.18 9.76 -22.29
N LEU A 95 1.92 9.83 -21.87
CA LEU A 95 0.94 8.77 -22.14
C LEU A 95 0.74 8.52 -23.65
N GLU A 96 0.85 9.57 -24.48
CA GLU A 96 0.69 9.48 -25.93
C GLU A 96 1.89 8.82 -26.62
N THR A 97 3.10 9.01 -26.08
CA THR A 97 4.35 8.60 -26.72
C THR A 97 4.97 7.34 -26.13
N VAL A 98 4.52 6.91 -24.94
CA VAL A 98 5.07 5.73 -24.28
C VAL A 98 4.84 4.48 -25.14
N SER A 99 5.93 3.73 -25.39
CA SER A 99 5.85 2.47 -26.12
C SER A 99 5.30 1.33 -25.21
N THR A 100 4.75 0.30 -25.84
CA THR A 100 4.33 -0.93 -25.13
C THR A 100 5.48 -1.52 -24.32
N GLU A 101 6.67 -1.56 -24.89
CA GLU A 101 7.88 -2.10 -24.23
C GLU A 101 8.29 -1.27 -23.02
N SER A 102 8.29 0.07 -23.13
CA SER A 102 8.61 0.95 -22.01
C SER A 102 7.58 0.81 -20.89
N LEU A 103 6.29 0.84 -21.20
CA LEU A 103 5.24 0.71 -20.20
C LEU A 103 5.28 -0.67 -19.50
N HIS A 104 5.56 -1.73 -20.26
CA HIS A 104 5.79 -3.07 -19.71
C HIS A 104 7.01 -3.08 -18.77
N THR A 105 8.13 -2.45 -19.16
CA THR A 105 9.34 -2.34 -18.33
C THR A 105 9.05 -1.61 -17.03
N PHE A 106 8.31 -0.48 -17.07
CA PHE A 106 7.94 0.27 -15.88
C PHE A 106 7.10 -0.57 -14.92
N LYS A 107 6.10 -1.27 -15.43
CA LYS A 107 5.27 -2.16 -14.61
C LYS A 107 6.07 -3.33 -14.03
N SER A 108 6.93 -3.96 -14.84
CA SER A 108 7.78 -5.08 -14.40
C SER A 108 8.83 -4.67 -13.36
N ALA A 109 9.25 -3.41 -13.36
CA ALA A 109 10.10 -2.86 -12.31
C ALA A 109 9.32 -2.43 -11.04
N GLY A 110 7.99 -2.63 -11.01
CA GLY A 110 7.14 -2.42 -9.83
C GLY A 110 6.57 -1.02 -9.68
N PHE A 111 6.65 -0.15 -10.69
CA PHE A 111 6.03 1.18 -10.64
C PHE A 111 4.51 1.08 -10.72
N GLN A 112 3.79 1.71 -9.78
CA GLN A 112 2.34 1.75 -9.75
C GLN A 112 1.76 2.74 -10.77
N ASP A 113 0.50 2.51 -11.16
CA ASP A 113 -0.22 3.40 -12.09
C ASP A 113 -0.30 4.83 -11.53
N VAL A 114 -0.50 4.99 -10.21
CA VAL A 114 -0.49 6.31 -9.54
C VAL A 114 0.84 7.02 -9.68
N TRP A 115 1.96 6.31 -9.52
CA TRP A 115 3.30 6.90 -9.67
C TRP A 115 3.58 7.28 -11.14
N LEU A 116 3.27 6.38 -12.07
CA LEU A 116 3.41 6.64 -13.51
C LEU A 116 2.55 7.82 -13.97
N ALA A 117 1.34 7.94 -13.44
CA ALA A 117 0.46 9.07 -13.72
C ALA A 117 1.09 10.42 -13.30
N LYS A 118 1.68 10.49 -12.11
CA LYS A 118 2.42 11.68 -11.67
C LYS A 118 3.63 11.97 -12.56
N ALA A 119 4.41 10.94 -12.89
CA ALA A 119 5.60 11.08 -13.73
C ALA A 119 5.25 11.58 -15.15
N MET A 120 4.16 11.10 -15.74
CA MET A 120 3.72 11.42 -17.10
C MET A 120 2.68 12.55 -17.16
N ASN A 121 2.38 13.21 -16.02
CA ASN A 121 1.38 14.27 -15.90
C ASN A 121 -0.01 13.88 -16.46
N THR A 122 -0.52 12.73 -16.02
CA THR A 122 -1.82 12.15 -16.40
C THR A 122 -2.55 11.59 -15.17
N THR A 123 -3.59 10.77 -15.36
CA THR A 123 -4.32 10.12 -14.28
C THR A 123 -4.00 8.62 -14.19
N ALA A 124 -4.17 8.02 -13.02
CA ALA A 124 -3.93 6.59 -12.82
C ALA A 124 -4.90 5.73 -13.67
N GLU A 125 -6.13 6.20 -13.86
CA GLU A 125 -7.14 5.57 -14.72
C GLU A 125 -6.66 5.53 -16.17
N ALA A 126 -6.10 6.63 -16.68
CA ALA A 126 -5.58 6.69 -18.04
C ALA A 126 -4.38 5.75 -18.25
N ILE A 127 -3.52 5.60 -17.27
CA ILE A 127 -2.43 4.59 -17.29
C ILE A 127 -3.03 3.18 -17.28
N LYS A 128 -4.02 2.90 -16.39
CA LYS A 128 -4.71 1.60 -16.32
C LYS A 128 -5.38 1.25 -17.64
N GLU A 129 -6.12 2.18 -18.24
CA GLU A 129 -6.75 2.00 -19.55
C GLU A 129 -5.71 1.66 -20.62
N LYS A 130 -4.66 2.49 -20.74
CA LYS A 130 -3.60 2.31 -21.72
C LYS A 130 -2.89 0.96 -21.59
N ARG A 131 -2.49 0.56 -20.38
CA ARG A 131 -1.81 -0.73 -20.18
C ARG A 131 -2.73 -1.92 -20.46
N THR A 132 -4.03 -1.78 -20.13
CA THR A 132 -5.03 -2.83 -20.40
C THR A 132 -5.27 -3.00 -21.91
N GLU A 133 -5.40 -1.91 -22.67
CA GLU A 133 -5.47 -1.93 -24.13
C GLU A 133 -4.26 -2.62 -24.77
N LEU A 134 -3.07 -2.44 -24.18
CA LEU A 134 -1.83 -3.05 -24.62
C LEU A 134 -1.62 -4.49 -24.10
N GLY A 135 -2.58 -5.04 -23.35
CA GLY A 135 -2.49 -6.37 -22.77
C GLY A 135 -1.47 -6.48 -21.61
N ILE A 136 -1.04 -5.35 -21.03
CA ILE A 136 -0.14 -5.31 -19.87
C ILE A 136 -1.00 -5.42 -18.61
N ILE A 137 -1.18 -6.65 -18.15
CA ILE A 137 -1.96 -7.02 -16.97
C ILE A 137 -1.08 -7.76 -15.97
N PRO A 138 -1.34 -7.67 -14.65
CA PRO A 138 -0.61 -8.46 -13.67
C PRO A 138 -0.93 -9.94 -13.84
N SER A 139 0.05 -10.77 -13.55
CA SER A 139 -0.09 -12.22 -13.41
C SER A 139 0.10 -12.62 -11.95
N PHE A 140 -0.47 -13.75 -11.56
CA PHE A 140 -0.44 -14.23 -10.17
C PHE A 140 0.15 -15.62 -10.13
N HIS A 141 0.99 -15.86 -9.13
CA HIS A 141 1.69 -17.12 -8.95
C HIS A 141 1.60 -17.60 -7.51
N GLN A 142 1.54 -18.92 -7.35
CA GLN A 142 1.72 -19.55 -6.06
C GLN A 142 3.17 -19.42 -5.61
N VAL A 143 3.37 -19.19 -4.32
CA VAL A 143 4.71 -19.13 -3.74
C VAL A 143 5.26 -20.56 -3.65
N ASP A 144 6.41 -20.79 -4.27
CA ASP A 144 7.11 -22.05 -4.12
C ASP A 144 7.79 -22.13 -2.74
N THR A 145 7.14 -22.79 -1.81
CA THR A 145 7.64 -23.02 -0.45
C THR A 145 8.49 -24.29 -0.33
N CYS A 146 8.68 -25.01 -1.44
CA CYS A 146 9.36 -26.31 -1.48
C CYS A 146 10.63 -26.30 -2.33
N ALA A 147 11.15 -25.12 -2.70
CA ALA A 147 12.38 -24.94 -3.50
C ALA A 147 12.40 -25.74 -4.83
N GLY A 148 11.23 -25.94 -5.45
CA GLY A 148 11.09 -26.70 -6.68
C GLY A 148 11.24 -28.22 -6.54
N GLU A 149 11.46 -28.75 -5.33
CA GLU A 149 11.59 -30.19 -5.10
C GLU A 149 10.24 -30.92 -5.12
N PHE A 150 9.19 -30.25 -4.65
CA PHE A 150 7.80 -30.76 -4.62
C PHE A 150 6.85 -29.66 -5.02
N LEU A 151 5.61 -30.02 -5.39
CA LEU A 151 4.54 -29.03 -5.59
C LEU A 151 4.21 -28.38 -4.24
N ALA A 152 4.20 -27.06 -4.21
CA ALA A 152 3.79 -26.31 -3.03
C ALA A 152 2.27 -26.49 -2.81
N GLU A 153 1.89 -26.85 -1.60
CA GLU A 153 0.48 -26.96 -1.18
C GLU A 153 -0.03 -25.76 -0.39
N THR A 154 0.90 -24.88 0.05
CA THR A 154 0.56 -23.67 0.79
C THR A 154 -0.22 -22.71 -0.10
N PRO A 155 -1.36 -22.16 0.36
CA PRO A 155 -2.22 -21.28 -0.42
C PRO A 155 -1.70 -19.85 -0.48
N TYR A 156 -0.40 -19.66 -0.67
CA TYR A 156 0.29 -18.38 -0.71
C TYR A 156 0.50 -17.93 -2.15
N PHE A 157 0.08 -16.72 -2.46
CA PHE A 157 0.13 -16.14 -3.79
C PHE A 157 0.78 -14.76 -3.78
N TYR A 158 1.30 -14.35 -4.93
CA TYR A 158 1.82 -13.01 -5.18
C TYR A 158 1.55 -12.61 -6.63
N SER A 159 1.47 -11.31 -6.86
CA SER A 159 1.39 -10.75 -8.22
C SER A 159 2.77 -10.43 -8.78
N THR A 160 2.89 -10.47 -10.10
CA THR A 160 4.05 -9.98 -10.86
C THR A 160 3.62 -9.53 -12.25
N TRP A 161 4.56 -9.04 -13.05
CA TRP A 161 4.28 -8.57 -14.40
C TRP A 161 5.13 -9.32 -15.44
N GLY A 162 4.60 -9.45 -16.68
CA GLY A 162 5.37 -9.97 -17.81
C GLY A 162 5.50 -11.49 -17.89
N THR A 163 4.76 -12.24 -17.09
CA THR A 163 4.72 -13.70 -17.13
C THR A 163 3.30 -14.21 -17.31
N LYS A 164 3.15 -15.48 -17.70
CA LYS A 164 1.85 -16.13 -17.69
C LYS A 164 1.55 -16.58 -16.27
N GLY A 165 0.45 -16.10 -15.70
CA GLY A 165 0.01 -16.50 -14.37
C GLY A 165 -0.51 -17.92 -14.27
N ASP A 166 -0.62 -18.42 -13.04
CA ASP A 166 -1.25 -19.68 -12.74
C ASP A 166 -2.77 -19.58 -12.92
N SER A 167 -3.45 -20.68 -13.22
CA SER A 167 -4.91 -20.69 -13.29
C SER A 167 -5.53 -20.43 -11.92
N SER A 168 -6.62 -19.68 -11.88
CA SER A 168 -7.46 -19.60 -10.68
C SER A 168 -8.66 -20.51 -10.90
N ASP A 169 -8.73 -21.58 -10.12
CA ASP A 169 -9.89 -22.46 -10.12
C ASP A 169 -10.76 -22.06 -8.92
N ALA A 170 -11.72 -21.12 -9.15
CA ALA A 170 -12.70 -20.79 -8.13
C ALA A 170 -13.69 -21.97 -7.95
N SER A 171 -13.73 -22.54 -6.76
CA SER A 171 -14.61 -23.66 -6.44
C SER A 171 -15.97 -23.21 -5.87
N ALA A 172 -16.07 -21.97 -5.39
CA ALA A 172 -17.24 -21.35 -4.78
C ALA A 172 -17.23 -19.83 -4.97
N PRO A 173 -18.34 -19.12 -4.68
CA PRO A 173 -18.31 -17.67 -4.60
C PRO A 173 -17.28 -17.20 -3.57
N SER A 174 -16.40 -16.26 -3.96
CA SER A 174 -15.29 -15.83 -3.12
C SER A 174 -15.52 -14.45 -2.49
N VAL A 175 -14.93 -14.23 -1.31
CA VAL A 175 -14.92 -12.94 -0.61
C VAL A 175 -13.49 -12.60 -0.23
N LEU A 176 -13.07 -11.36 -0.55
CA LEU A 176 -11.77 -10.84 -0.19
C LEU A 176 -11.82 -10.14 1.16
N ILE A 177 -10.88 -10.45 2.03
CA ILE A 177 -10.67 -9.80 3.33
C ILE A 177 -9.33 -9.07 3.28
N VAL A 178 -9.35 -7.78 3.55
CA VAL A 178 -8.14 -6.98 3.65
C VAL A 178 -7.64 -6.99 5.08
N GLY A 179 -6.41 -7.46 5.27
CA GLY A 179 -5.74 -7.53 6.56
C GLY A 179 -5.30 -6.16 7.10
N SER A 180 -4.64 -6.19 8.25
CA SER A 180 -4.23 -4.98 8.97
C SER A 180 -2.86 -4.41 8.55
N GLY A 181 -2.11 -5.14 7.73
CA GLY A 181 -0.75 -4.75 7.37
C GLY A 181 0.23 -4.91 8.54
N PRO A 182 1.31 -4.12 8.56
CA PRO A 182 2.30 -4.16 9.63
C PRO A 182 1.71 -3.68 10.95
N ILE A 183 2.07 -4.34 12.05
CA ILE A 183 1.68 -3.90 13.40
C ILE A 183 2.41 -2.60 13.71
N ARG A 184 1.67 -1.60 14.20
CA ARG A 184 2.18 -0.27 14.57
C ARG A 184 1.94 0.02 16.04
N ILE A 185 2.73 0.97 16.59
CA ILE A 185 2.48 1.50 17.93
C ILE A 185 1.06 2.07 17.99
N GLY A 186 0.28 1.66 19.00
CA GLY A 186 -1.12 2.05 19.15
C GLY A 186 -2.15 1.20 18.40
N GLN A 187 -1.70 0.18 17.65
CA GLN A 187 -2.53 -0.88 17.10
C GLN A 187 -2.26 -2.19 17.83
N GLY A 188 -3.29 -2.94 18.12
CA GLY A 188 -3.18 -4.25 18.73
C GLY A 188 -3.55 -5.38 17.77
N ILE A 189 -3.49 -6.60 18.28
CA ILE A 189 -3.84 -7.82 17.54
C ILE A 189 -5.33 -7.93 17.22
N GLU A 190 -6.18 -7.06 17.76
CA GLU A 190 -7.63 -7.08 17.56
C GLU A 190 -8.05 -6.98 16.10
N PHE A 191 -7.32 -6.24 15.27
CA PHE A 191 -7.63 -6.14 13.83
C PHE A 191 -7.36 -7.44 13.10
N ASP A 192 -6.28 -8.12 13.43
CA ASP A 192 -5.97 -9.43 12.88
C ASP A 192 -6.99 -10.48 13.34
N TYR A 193 -7.33 -10.46 14.64
CA TYR A 193 -8.37 -11.32 15.21
C TYR A 193 -9.74 -11.13 14.52
N CYS A 194 -10.14 -9.90 14.22
CA CYS A 194 -11.36 -9.63 13.47
C CYS A 194 -11.32 -10.23 12.06
N SER A 195 -10.20 -10.10 11.36
CA SER A 195 -10.00 -10.66 10.01
C SER A 195 -10.07 -12.18 10.01
N VAL A 196 -9.44 -12.85 11.00
CA VAL A 196 -9.51 -14.31 11.19
C VAL A 196 -10.94 -14.79 11.44
N ASN A 197 -11.68 -14.11 12.34
CA ASN A 197 -13.07 -14.47 12.63
C ASN A 197 -13.99 -14.27 11.42
N ALA A 198 -13.74 -13.24 10.61
CA ALA A 198 -14.47 -13.03 9.37
C ALA A 198 -14.22 -14.17 8.38
N ALA A 199 -12.97 -14.60 8.20
CA ALA A 199 -12.64 -15.74 7.34
C ALA A 199 -13.39 -17.02 7.81
N HIS A 200 -13.34 -17.32 9.09
CA HIS A 200 -14.06 -18.48 9.66
C HIS A 200 -15.58 -18.39 9.51
N ALA A 201 -16.16 -17.18 9.65
CA ALA A 201 -17.59 -16.98 9.47
C ALA A 201 -18.01 -17.17 8.01
N LEU A 202 -17.25 -16.63 7.07
CA LEU A 202 -17.50 -16.76 5.64
C LEU A 202 -17.36 -18.20 5.15
N LYS A 203 -16.35 -18.94 5.62
CA LYS A 203 -16.22 -20.38 5.34
C LYS A 203 -17.46 -21.17 5.79
N LYS A 204 -18.00 -20.87 6.98
CA LYS A 204 -19.25 -21.50 7.47
C LYS A 204 -20.46 -21.15 6.63
N LEU A 205 -20.47 -20.02 5.93
CA LEU A 205 -21.52 -19.60 5.01
C LEU A 205 -21.32 -20.14 3.59
N GLY A 206 -20.26 -20.91 3.34
CA GLY A 206 -19.97 -21.54 2.05
C GLY A 206 -19.24 -20.65 1.04
N TYR A 207 -18.60 -19.57 1.50
CA TYR A 207 -17.72 -18.75 0.66
C TYR A 207 -16.30 -19.28 0.68
N GLU A 208 -15.62 -19.18 -0.48
CA GLU A 208 -14.16 -19.24 -0.54
C GLU A 208 -13.59 -17.95 0.02
N THR A 209 -12.65 -18.06 0.95
CA THR A 209 -12.08 -16.90 1.64
C THR A 209 -10.72 -16.57 1.06
N ILE A 210 -10.54 -15.29 0.69
CA ILE A 210 -9.30 -14.76 0.16
C ILE A 210 -8.81 -13.70 1.13
N MET A 211 -7.57 -13.82 1.58
CA MET A 211 -6.92 -12.83 2.43
C MET A 211 -5.87 -12.06 1.62
N VAL A 212 -5.80 -10.75 1.78
CA VAL A 212 -4.67 -9.93 1.34
C VAL A 212 -4.00 -9.33 2.56
N ASN A 213 -2.71 -9.58 2.74
CA ASN A 213 -1.92 -8.98 3.80
C ASN A 213 -0.43 -8.96 3.42
N ASN A 214 0.33 -8.03 3.96
CA ASN A 214 1.79 -7.94 3.79
C ASN A 214 2.58 -8.30 5.07
N ASN A 215 1.90 -8.56 6.17
CA ASN A 215 2.50 -9.00 7.43
C ASN A 215 2.57 -10.54 7.46
N PRO A 216 3.77 -11.15 7.45
CA PRO A 216 3.89 -12.61 7.49
C PRO A 216 3.81 -13.21 8.90
N GLU A 217 3.82 -12.37 9.94
CA GLU A 217 3.96 -12.76 11.35
C GLU A 217 2.63 -12.54 12.12
N THR A 218 1.51 -13.02 11.55
CA THR A 218 0.21 -12.86 12.19
C THR A 218 -0.73 -14.00 11.83
N VAL A 219 -1.77 -14.25 12.64
CA VAL A 219 -2.68 -15.40 12.49
C VAL A 219 -3.50 -15.34 11.21
N SER A 220 -3.85 -14.16 10.71
CA SER A 220 -4.58 -14.04 9.43
C SER A 220 -3.76 -14.53 8.23
N THR A 221 -2.45 -14.61 8.35
CA THR A 221 -1.55 -15.11 7.32
C THR A 221 -1.08 -16.55 7.52
N ASP A 222 -1.63 -17.24 8.52
CA ASP A 222 -1.43 -18.68 8.65
C ASP A 222 -2.17 -19.42 7.52
N TYR A 223 -1.51 -20.47 6.99
CA TYR A 223 -2.01 -21.22 5.83
C TYR A 223 -3.38 -21.90 6.05
N GLU A 224 -3.82 -22.07 7.30
CA GLU A 224 -5.12 -22.67 7.65
C GLU A 224 -6.25 -21.63 7.78
N THR A 225 -5.92 -20.33 7.82
CA THR A 225 -6.91 -19.28 8.12
C THR A 225 -7.81 -18.99 6.92
N ALA A 226 -7.25 -18.69 5.77
CA ALA A 226 -7.98 -18.43 4.52
C ALA A 226 -7.76 -19.56 3.51
N ASP A 227 -8.62 -19.66 2.49
CA ASP A 227 -8.43 -20.63 1.41
C ASP A 227 -7.35 -20.17 0.43
N LYS A 228 -7.18 -18.86 0.28
CA LYS A 228 -6.07 -18.23 -0.46
C LYS A 228 -5.54 -17.03 0.30
N LEU A 229 -4.23 -16.84 0.29
CA LEU A 229 -3.56 -15.69 0.87
C LEU A 229 -2.66 -15.02 -0.17
N TYR A 230 -2.91 -13.76 -0.43
CA TYR A 230 -2.08 -12.92 -1.28
C TYR A 230 -1.16 -12.05 -0.43
N PHE A 231 0.15 -12.24 -0.59
CA PHE A 231 1.16 -11.37 0.03
C PHE A 231 1.41 -10.16 -0.85
N GLU A 232 0.54 -9.15 -0.69
CA GLU A 232 0.59 -7.91 -1.45
C GLU A 232 0.60 -6.68 -0.54
N PRO A 233 1.19 -5.55 -1.00
CA PRO A 233 1.00 -4.28 -0.33
C PRO A 233 -0.48 -3.93 -0.25
N LEU A 234 -0.90 -3.31 0.86
CA LEU A 234 -2.29 -2.89 1.03
C LEU A 234 -2.50 -1.53 0.36
N THR A 235 -2.30 -1.47 -0.96
CA THR A 235 -2.62 -0.32 -1.81
C THR A 235 -3.87 -0.59 -2.63
N ALA A 236 -4.54 0.47 -3.10
CA ALA A 236 -5.75 0.30 -3.92
C ALA A 236 -5.47 -0.52 -5.18
N GLU A 237 -4.37 -0.24 -5.90
CA GLU A 237 -4.00 -0.95 -7.11
C GLU A 237 -3.78 -2.44 -6.85
N ASP A 238 -2.98 -2.79 -5.85
CA ASP A 238 -2.65 -4.19 -5.55
C ASP A 238 -3.91 -4.97 -5.11
N VAL A 239 -4.77 -4.38 -4.26
CA VAL A 239 -6.01 -5.01 -3.78
C VAL A 239 -7.05 -5.17 -4.89
N ILE A 240 -7.21 -4.15 -5.77
CA ILE A 240 -8.12 -4.23 -6.92
C ILE A 240 -7.69 -5.35 -7.87
N HIS A 241 -6.39 -5.49 -8.14
CA HIS A 241 -5.89 -6.57 -9.00
C HIS A 241 -6.22 -7.96 -8.45
N VAL A 242 -6.12 -8.17 -7.14
CA VAL A 242 -6.52 -9.43 -6.51
C VAL A 242 -8.03 -9.63 -6.61
N ALA A 243 -8.83 -8.60 -6.35
CA ALA A 243 -10.28 -8.66 -6.43
C ALA A 243 -10.77 -8.99 -7.86
N GLU A 244 -10.16 -8.37 -8.87
CA GLU A 244 -10.44 -8.63 -10.30
C GLU A 244 -9.98 -10.05 -10.68
N ARG A 245 -8.81 -10.51 -10.21
CA ARG A 245 -8.27 -11.85 -10.46
C ARG A 245 -9.18 -12.95 -9.97
N GLU A 246 -9.75 -12.78 -8.80
CA GLU A 246 -10.56 -13.79 -8.11
C GLU A 246 -12.06 -13.64 -8.36
N ASP A 247 -12.50 -12.67 -9.16
CA ASP A 247 -13.93 -12.35 -9.42
C ASP A 247 -14.76 -12.34 -8.15
N VAL A 248 -14.29 -11.62 -7.12
CA VAL A 248 -14.88 -11.68 -5.78
C VAL A 248 -16.30 -11.12 -5.73
N LYS A 249 -17.14 -11.69 -4.89
CA LYS A 249 -18.50 -11.19 -4.65
C LYS A 249 -18.53 -9.92 -3.81
N GLY A 250 -17.47 -9.67 -3.08
CA GLY A 250 -17.29 -8.44 -2.30
C GLY A 250 -16.01 -8.45 -1.50
N VAL A 251 -15.65 -7.25 -1.00
CA VAL A 251 -14.44 -7.00 -0.22
C VAL A 251 -14.81 -6.50 1.17
N LEU A 252 -14.24 -7.10 2.21
CA LEU A 252 -14.33 -6.66 3.60
C LEU A 252 -13.09 -5.84 3.94
N LEU A 253 -13.25 -4.55 4.21
CA LEU A 253 -12.17 -3.59 4.47
C LEU A 253 -12.05 -3.19 5.94
N GLN A 254 -13.19 -3.06 6.65
CA GLN A 254 -13.24 -2.44 7.97
C GLN A 254 -12.55 -3.24 9.08
N LEU A 255 -12.31 -4.53 8.84
CA LEU A 255 -11.74 -5.43 9.84
C LEU A 255 -10.23 -5.30 9.97
N GLY A 256 -9.55 -4.80 8.93
CA GLY A 256 -8.10 -4.55 8.90
C GLY A 256 -7.67 -3.20 9.51
N GLY A 257 -8.57 -2.50 10.21
CA GLY A 257 -8.28 -1.19 10.81
C GLY A 257 -8.10 -0.09 9.77
N GLN A 258 -7.36 0.98 10.14
CA GLN A 258 -7.22 2.18 9.32
C GLN A 258 -6.59 1.94 7.94
N THR A 259 -5.73 0.93 7.80
CA THR A 259 -5.14 0.58 6.51
C THR A 259 -6.20 0.15 5.50
N GLY A 260 -7.09 -0.78 5.90
CA GLY A 260 -8.20 -1.22 5.05
C GLY A 260 -9.21 -0.10 4.78
N VAL A 261 -9.58 0.66 5.82
CA VAL A 261 -10.57 1.76 5.73
C VAL A 261 -10.16 2.82 4.69
N LYS A 262 -8.88 3.17 4.61
CA LYS A 262 -8.37 4.15 3.63
C LYS A 262 -8.51 3.72 2.17
N LEU A 263 -8.69 2.44 1.91
CA LEU A 263 -8.86 1.92 0.54
C LEU A 263 -10.30 2.02 0.03
N THR A 264 -11.27 2.35 0.91
CA THR A 264 -12.70 2.27 0.60
C THR A 264 -13.09 3.15 -0.58
N GLU A 265 -12.63 4.41 -0.61
CA GLU A 265 -12.92 5.34 -1.71
C GLU A 265 -12.46 4.81 -3.06
N ALA A 266 -11.22 4.36 -3.15
CA ALA A 266 -10.64 3.89 -4.39
C ALA A 266 -11.27 2.56 -4.88
N LEU A 267 -11.60 1.64 -3.95
CA LEU A 267 -12.26 0.40 -4.32
C LEU A 267 -13.69 0.64 -4.77
N GLU A 268 -14.45 1.50 -4.08
CA GLU A 268 -15.81 1.87 -4.48
C GLU A 268 -15.81 2.54 -5.86
N ALA A 269 -14.89 3.46 -6.10
CA ALA A 269 -14.72 4.14 -7.38
C ALA A 269 -14.35 3.17 -8.52
N SER A 270 -13.62 2.09 -8.22
CA SER A 270 -13.27 1.05 -9.21
C SER A 270 -14.43 0.09 -9.55
N GLY A 271 -15.56 0.19 -8.84
CA GLY A 271 -16.71 -0.69 -9.02
C GLY A 271 -16.59 -2.06 -8.34
N VAL A 272 -15.57 -2.29 -7.53
CA VAL A 272 -15.43 -3.51 -6.72
C VAL A 272 -16.51 -3.50 -5.63
N PRO A 273 -17.35 -4.56 -5.52
CA PRO A 273 -18.39 -4.61 -4.50
C PRO A 273 -17.81 -4.59 -3.08
N LEU A 274 -18.32 -3.71 -2.22
CA LEU A 274 -17.91 -3.65 -0.82
C LEU A 274 -18.94 -4.34 0.07
N PHE A 275 -18.46 -5.16 0.99
CA PHE A 275 -19.29 -5.74 2.07
C PHE A 275 -19.05 -4.93 3.35
N GLY A 276 -20.07 -4.20 3.77
CA GLY A 276 -20.03 -3.32 4.92
C GLY A 276 -20.49 -1.90 4.62
N ALA A 277 -19.90 -0.90 5.26
CA ALA A 277 -20.26 0.50 5.07
C ALA A 277 -19.66 1.07 3.76
N SER A 278 -20.41 1.94 3.09
CA SER A 278 -19.93 2.70 1.92
C SER A 278 -18.89 3.75 2.36
N PHE A 279 -18.17 4.29 1.38
CA PHE A 279 -17.20 5.37 1.63
C PHE A 279 -17.86 6.56 2.34
N ASP A 280 -19.04 7.02 1.89
CA ASP A 280 -19.73 8.16 2.49
C ASP A 280 -20.06 7.93 3.98
N VAL A 281 -20.49 6.73 4.35
CA VAL A 281 -20.76 6.37 5.76
C VAL A 281 -19.46 6.35 6.58
N ILE A 282 -18.38 5.81 6.03
CA ILE A 282 -17.09 5.77 6.71
C ILE A 282 -16.54 7.18 6.88
N ASP A 283 -16.56 8.01 5.85
CA ASP A 283 -16.10 9.40 5.90
C ASP A 283 -16.92 10.22 6.91
N GLN A 284 -18.24 10.01 6.95
CA GLN A 284 -19.09 10.65 7.95
C GLN A 284 -18.70 10.30 9.40
N LEU A 285 -18.21 9.08 9.63
CA LEU A 285 -17.80 8.63 10.96
C LEU A 285 -16.35 9.02 11.31
N GLU A 286 -15.47 9.11 10.32
CA GLU A 286 -14.07 9.47 10.50
C GLU A 286 -13.83 11.00 10.53
N ASP A 287 -14.57 11.76 9.71
CA ASP A 287 -14.54 13.22 9.74
C ASP A 287 -15.26 13.74 10.99
N ARG A 288 -14.51 14.44 11.85
CA ARG A 288 -15.02 14.89 13.14
C ARG A 288 -16.17 15.88 13.02
N SER A 289 -16.14 16.76 12.03
CA SER A 289 -17.21 17.75 11.82
C SER A 289 -18.48 17.06 11.38
N ARG A 290 -18.39 16.17 10.39
CA ARG A 290 -19.52 15.35 9.92
C ARG A 290 -20.06 14.44 11.02
N PHE A 291 -19.18 13.86 11.85
CA PHE A 291 -19.59 13.03 12.98
C PHE A 291 -20.34 13.81 14.05
N TYR A 292 -19.86 15.01 14.42
CA TYR A 292 -20.59 15.86 15.36
C TYR A 292 -21.96 16.30 14.83
N GLU A 293 -22.07 16.65 13.55
CA GLU A 293 -23.35 16.97 12.90
C GLU A 293 -24.31 15.78 12.97
N LEU A 294 -23.82 14.55 12.71
CA LEU A 294 -24.59 13.33 12.83
C LEU A 294 -25.10 13.12 14.27
N LEU A 295 -24.23 13.23 15.28
CA LEU A 295 -24.62 13.09 16.68
C LEU A 295 -25.69 14.13 17.09
N GLN A 296 -25.55 15.36 16.65
CA GLN A 296 -26.53 16.43 16.90
C GLN A 296 -27.87 16.13 16.23
N SER A 297 -27.86 15.67 14.97
CA SER A 297 -29.07 15.33 14.23
C SER A 297 -29.88 14.20 14.88
N LEU A 298 -29.16 13.26 15.51
CA LEU A 298 -29.73 12.12 16.20
C LEU A 298 -30.04 12.40 17.69
N ASN A 299 -29.76 13.61 18.19
CA ASN A 299 -29.87 13.97 19.61
C ASN A 299 -29.05 13.04 20.54
N ILE A 300 -27.90 12.55 20.08
CA ILE A 300 -27.00 11.71 20.88
C ILE A 300 -26.12 12.65 21.73
N PRO A 301 -26.10 12.46 23.08
CA PRO A 301 -25.21 13.23 23.94
C PRO A 301 -23.75 13.02 23.57
N HIS A 302 -23.00 14.09 23.42
CA HIS A 302 -21.56 14.06 23.12
C HIS A 302 -20.81 15.16 23.87
N ILE A 303 -19.50 15.00 24.03
CA ILE A 303 -18.63 16.03 24.58
C ILE A 303 -18.60 17.21 23.61
N PRO A 304 -18.74 18.46 24.08
CA PRO A 304 -18.58 19.65 23.24
C PRO A 304 -17.22 19.64 22.55
N GLY A 305 -17.20 19.79 21.24
CA GLY A 305 -15.97 19.78 20.46
C GLY A 305 -16.14 20.52 19.15
N THR A 306 -15.03 20.94 18.58
CA THR A 306 -14.97 21.59 17.27
C THR A 306 -13.63 21.28 16.59
N THR A 307 -13.52 21.55 15.31
CA THR A 307 -12.28 21.36 14.53
C THR A 307 -11.66 22.70 14.20
N GLY A 308 -10.33 22.85 14.35
CA GLY A 308 -9.56 24.03 13.94
C GLY A 308 -8.75 23.72 12.69
N MET A 309 -8.65 24.69 11.77
CA MET A 309 -7.90 24.55 10.52
C MET A 309 -6.44 25.02 10.66
N ASP A 310 -6.19 25.95 11.57
CA ASP A 310 -4.89 26.51 11.89
C ASP A 310 -4.82 26.87 13.38
N GLU A 311 -3.67 27.37 13.83
CA GLU A 311 -3.40 27.70 15.23
C GLU A 311 -4.35 28.80 15.75
N GLU A 312 -4.57 29.86 14.97
CA GLU A 312 -5.42 30.97 15.38
C GLU A 312 -6.88 30.53 15.49
N ASP A 313 -7.37 29.76 14.54
CA ASP A 313 -8.72 29.19 14.56
C ASP A 313 -8.90 28.22 15.72
N ALA A 314 -7.88 27.36 16.01
CA ALA A 314 -7.91 26.45 17.13
C ALA A 314 -7.98 27.16 18.47
N ILE A 315 -7.22 28.24 18.68
CA ILE A 315 -7.27 29.09 19.91
C ILE A 315 -8.64 29.70 20.05
N ARG A 316 -9.16 30.35 19.02
CA ARG A 316 -10.49 31.00 19.05
C ARG A 316 -11.60 30.00 19.38
N LYS A 317 -11.54 28.78 18.81
CA LYS A 317 -12.54 27.73 19.06
C LYS A 317 -12.38 27.11 20.45
N ALA A 318 -11.15 26.97 20.95
CA ALA A 318 -10.92 26.56 22.34
C ALA A 318 -11.52 27.54 23.36
N GLU A 319 -11.42 28.85 23.10
CA GLU A 319 -12.08 29.90 23.95
C GLU A 319 -13.61 29.77 23.93
N GLN A 320 -14.20 29.41 22.80
CA GLN A 320 -15.66 29.19 22.68
C GLN A 320 -16.13 27.96 23.46
N ILE A 321 -15.34 26.89 23.49
CA ILE A 321 -15.66 25.65 24.24
C ILE A 321 -15.46 25.88 25.75
N GLY A 322 -14.45 26.67 26.13
CA GLY A 322 -14.03 26.92 27.52
C GLY A 322 -12.93 25.94 27.97
N TYR A 323 -11.95 26.46 28.72
CA TYR A 323 -10.82 25.70 29.24
C TYR A 323 -11.18 24.92 30.52
N PRO A 324 -10.53 23.74 30.74
CA PRO A 324 -9.48 23.11 29.93
C PRO A 324 -10.03 22.39 28.71
N VAL A 325 -9.27 22.39 27.60
CA VAL A 325 -9.58 21.67 26.36
C VAL A 325 -8.55 20.61 26.06
N LEU A 326 -8.96 19.53 25.40
CA LEU A 326 -8.08 18.53 24.82
C LEU A 326 -7.90 18.83 23.33
N LEU A 327 -6.65 19.04 22.92
CA LEU A 327 -6.28 19.17 21.51
C LEU A 327 -5.82 17.82 20.97
N ARG A 328 -6.40 17.38 19.84
CA ARG A 328 -6.01 16.14 19.18
C ARG A 328 -5.96 16.35 17.67
N PRO A 329 -4.85 16.07 17.00
CA PRO A 329 -4.78 16.08 15.53
C PRO A 329 -5.80 15.12 14.92
N SER A 330 -6.30 15.44 13.71
CA SER A 330 -7.13 14.53 12.90
C SER A 330 -6.24 13.56 12.13
N TYR A 331 -6.76 12.36 11.82
CA TYR A 331 -6.09 11.34 10.99
C TYR A 331 -4.73 10.87 11.51
N VAL A 332 -4.53 10.85 12.82
CA VAL A 332 -3.30 10.39 13.45
C VAL A 332 -3.37 8.89 13.72
N ILE A 333 -2.36 8.15 13.25
CA ILE A 333 -2.17 6.73 13.52
C ILE A 333 -0.88 6.57 14.31
N GLY A 334 -0.95 5.83 15.43
CA GLY A 334 0.25 5.42 16.16
C GLY A 334 1.09 6.54 16.75
N GLY A 335 0.51 7.73 16.99
CA GLY A 335 1.23 8.87 17.56
C GLY A 335 2.02 9.71 16.55
N GLU A 336 1.86 9.47 15.26
CA GLU A 336 2.35 10.35 14.21
C GLU A 336 1.39 11.53 14.03
N GLY A 337 1.83 12.74 14.43
CA GLY A 337 1.05 13.97 14.31
C GLY A 337 1.89 15.19 14.53
#